data_728a3c075009138f0c0650444cd489f3
#
_entry.id   728a3c075009138f0c0650444cd489f3
#
_cell.length_a   1.000
_cell.length_b   1.000
_cell.length_c   1.000
_cell.angle_alpha   90.00
_cell.angle_beta   90.00
_cell.angle_gamma   90.00
#
_symmetry.space_group_name_H-M   'P 1'
#
loop_
_entity.id
_entity.type
_entity.pdbx_description
1 polymer ?
#
loop_
_entity_poly.entity_id
_entity_poly.type
_entity_poly.pdbx_seq_one_letter_code
_entity_poly.pdbx_strand_id
1 'polypeptide(L)'
;MSAPLLLVGHGTVDATGVEEFVAFTGRMRGMLDVDVAGGFIELSAPTVHQAWTDLSERGNTTMAAVPMVLVAAGHAKGDIPAALQREVVRDPATAYVFGRPLGPHPLLQEVVAARVAEVAPAEDTAVLLVGRGSTDPDANAEICKVARLLQEGRGYDFVEPAFVSLTGPDVPGGLARCRALGARRVVVAPYFLFDGVLPRRVGDQARAFAAQHPDVDVRVAGHVGDCPELAELVLERYREAMHGDIRMNCDTCAYRVLLPGFEDKLGAAQTPHHHPDDPSHGHGHGHGHVVAG
;
A
#
# COMPACT_ATOMS: atom_id res chain seq x y z
N MET A 1 -17.97 16.31 -18.22
CA MET A 1 -17.31 17.13 -17.16
C MET A 1 -16.34 16.21 -16.42
N SER A 2 -15.13 16.63 -16.15
CA SER A 2 -14.17 15.86 -15.35
C SER A 2 -14.52 16.01 -13.87
N ALA A 3 -14.65 14.87 -13.17
CA ALA A 3 -14.90 14.89 -11.72
C ALA A 3 -13.63 15.30 -10.95
N PRO A 4 -13.73 15.90 -9.76
CA PRO A 4 -12.60 16.15 -8.88
C PRO A 4 -11.92 14.83 -8.47
N LEU A 5 -10.62 14.91 -8.20
CA LEU A 5 -9.84 13.79 -7.70
C LEU A 5 -9.90 13.74 -6.16
N LEU A 6 -10.36 12.61 -5.63
CA LEU A 6 -10.29 12.30 -4.20
C LEU A 6 -9.23 11.21 -3.96
N LEU A 7 -8.11 11.56 -3.34
CA LEU A 7 -7.10 10.60 -2.90
C LEU A 7 -7.53 9.99 -1.56
N VAL A 8 -7.59 8.67 -1.48
CA VAL A 8 -8.03 7.98 -0.28
C VAL A 8 -6.91 7.13 0.30
N GLY A 9 -6.33 7.60 1.40
CA GLY A 9 -5.31 6.89 2.18
C GLY A 9 -5.93 6.07 3.31
N HIS A 10 -5.16 5.08 3.80
CA HIS A 10 -5.54 4.35 5.01
C HIS A 10 -5.48 5.26 6.25
N GLY A 11 -4.37 5.93 6.42
CA GLY A 11 -4.00 6.73 7.59
C GLY A 11 -2.83 6.11 8.36
N THR A 12 -2.22 6.94 9.19
CA THR A 12 -1.09 6.57 10.04
C THR A 12 -1.05 7.47 11.27
N VAL A 13 -0.64 6.94 12.41
CA VAL A 13 -0.37 7.76 13.62
C VAL A 13 0.93 8.56 13.51
N ASP A 14 1.73 8.32 12.48
CA ASP A 14 3.01 8.98 12.25
C ASP A 14 2.83 10.30 11.51
N ALA A 15 3.27 11.40 12.12
CA ALA A 15 3.12 12.74 11.55
C ALA A 15 3.84 12.90 10.21
N THR A 16 5.03 12.31 10.04
CA THR A 16 5.80 12.40 8.78
C THR A 16 5.03 11.77 7.62
N GLY A 17 4.43 10.59 7.84
CA GLY A 17 3.62 9.95 6.79
C GLY A 17 2.36 10.74 6.43
N VAL A 18 1.76 11.43 7.41
CA VAL A 18 0.64 12.36 7.15
C VAL A 18 1.11 13.55 6.32
N GLU A 19 2.25 14.16 6.69
CA GLU A 19 2.84 15.30 5.99
C GLU A 19 3.19 14.95 4.55
N GLU A 20 3.79 13.79 4.29
CA GLU A 20 4.11 13.30 2.95
C GLU A 20 2.85 13.10 2.09
N PHE A 21 1.79 12.49 2.63
CA PHE A 21 0.51 12.36 1.92
C PHE A 21 -0.12 13.72 1.59
N VAL A 22 -0.10 14.66 2.54
CA VAL A 22 -0.65 16.01 2.33
C VAL A 22 0.17 16.77 1.28
N ALA A 23 1.50 16.68 1.33
CA ALA A 23 2.39 17.28 0.34
C ALA A 23 2.14 16.69 -1.05
N PHE A 24 2.02 15.36 -1.17
CA PHE A 24 1.68 14.69 -2.41
C PHE A 24 0.30 15.13 -2.95
N THR A 25 -0.71 15.26 -2.08
CA THR A 25 -2.02 15.82 -2.46
C THR A 25 -1.88 17.24 -3.02
N GLY A 26 -1.01 18.06 -2.42
CA GLY A 26 -0.66 19.39 -2.90
C GLY A 26 -0.02 19.38 -4.30
N ARG A 27 0.89 18.44 -4.56
CA ARG A 27 1.47 18.21 -5.89
C ARG A 27 0.38 17.90 -6.92
N MET A 28 -0.54 16.98 -6.59
CA MET A 28 -1.62 16.61 -7.52
C MET A 28 -2.53 17.78 -7.86
N ARG A 29 -2.79 18.70 -6.92
CA ARG A 29 -3.51 19.97 -7.20
C ARG A 29 -2.83 20.84 -8.25
N GLY A 30 -1.52 20.84 -8.28
CA GLY A 30 -0.74 21.60 -9.29
C GLY A 30 -0.70 20.94 -10.67
N MET A 31 -1.14 19.70 -10.80
CA MET A 31 -1.05 18.91 -12.04
C MET A 31 -2.40 18.74 -12.75
N LEU A 32 -3.51 19.09 -12.12
CA LEU A 32 -4.87 18.89 -12.64
C LEU A 32 -5.65 20.21 -12.65
N ASP A 33 -6.44 20.42 -13.69
CA ASP A 33 -7.39 21.53 -13.81
C ASP A 33 -8.75 21.23 -13.14
N VAL A 34 -8.76 20.28 -12.18
CA VAL A 34 -9.93 19.91 -11.38
C VAL A 34 -9.60 20.04 -9.89
N ASP A 35 -10.63 20.15 -9.06
CA ASP A 35 -10.42 20.10 -7.61
C ASP A 35 -9.76 18.79 -7.18
N VAL A 36 -8.83 18.87 -6.23
CA VAL A 36 -8.16 17.70 -5.65
C VAL A 36 -8.23 17.81 -4.13
N ALA A 37 -8.70 16.76 -3.48
CA ALA A 37 -8.63 16.59 -2.04
C ALA A 37 -8.05 15.22 -1.68
N GLY A 38 -7.48 15.12 -0.49
CA GLY A 38 -7.00 13.84 0.05
C GLY A 38 -7.52 13.64 1.46
N GLY A 39 -7.88 12.40 1.80
CA GLY A 39 -8.34 12.07 3.14
C GLY A 39 -8.02 10.63 3.52
N PHE A 40 -8.00 10.41 4.82
CA PHE A 40 -7.72 9.10 5.42
C PHE A 40 -9.01 8.44 5.90
N ILE A 41 -9.08 7.11 5.80
CA ILE A 41 -10.24 6.36 6.31
C ILE A 41 -10.23 6.25 7.83
N GLU A 42 -9.04 6.31 8.46
CA GLU A 42 -8.84 6.24 9.91
C GLU A 42 -7.51 6.86 10.35
N LEU A 43 -7.24 6.89 11.66
CA LEU A 43 -5.98 7.26 12.33
C LEU A 43 -5.52 8.70 12.20
N SER A 44 -5.85 9.42 11.14
CA SER A 44 -5.31 10.77 10.89
C SER A 44 -6.32 11.70 10.21
N ALA A 45 -6.02 12.99 10.31
CA ALA A 45 -6.70 14.04 9.55
C ALA A 45 -5.82 14.49 8.36
N PRO A 46 -6.43 15.03 7.29
CA PRO A 46 -7.87 15.14 7.08
C PRO A 46 -8.53 13.77 6.86
N THR A 47 -9.74 13.61 7.37
CA THR A 47 -10.52 12.37 7.13
C THR A 47 -11.11 12.36 5.72
N VAL A 48 -11.50 11.18 5.23
CA VAL A 48 -12.26 11.07 3.97
C VAL A 48 -13.51 11.93 4.02
N HIS A 49 -14.20 11.98 5.15
CA HIS A 49 -15.38 12.84 5.34
C HIS A 49 -15.05 14.33 5.11
N GLN A 50 -13.97 14.83 5.72
CA GLN A 50 -13.55 16.24 5.55
C GLN A 50 -13.18 16.53 4.08
N ALA A 51 -12.42 15.63 3.45
CA ALA A 51 -12.03 15.78 2.05
C ALA A 51 -13.23 15.72 1.10
N TRP A 52 -14.20 14.86 1.37
CA TRP A 52 -15.45 14.75 0.62
C TRP A 52 -16.29 16.02 0.75
N THR A 53 -16.48 16.51 1.99
CA THR A 53 -17.24 17.73 2.28
C THR A 53 -16.61 18.94 1.57
N ASP A 54 -15.29 19.11 1.64
CA ASP A 54 -14.57 20.17 0.93
C ASP A 54 -14.84 20.17 -0.59
N LEU A 55 -14.87 18.98 -1.21
CA LEU A 55 -15.19 18.86 -2.63
C LEU A 55 -16.68 19.13 -2.92
N SER A 56 -17.60 18.62 -2.12
CA SER A 56 -19.05 18.79 -2.35
C SER A 56 -19.49 20.25 -2.13
N GLU A 57 -18.94 20.94 -1.14
CA GLU A 57 -19.20 22.37 -0.89
C GLU A 57 -18.72 23.28 -2.03
N ARG A 58 -17.78 22.83 -2.86
CA ARG A 58 -17.38 23.51 -4.10
C ARG A 58 -18.30 23.22 -5.27
N GLY A 59 -19.42 22.51 -5.04
CA GLY A 59 -20.43 22.19 -6.05
C GLY A 59 -20.17 20.90 -6.85
N ASN A 60 -19.20 20.09 -6.42
CA ASN A 60 -18.94 18.82 -7.08
C ASN A 60 -19.94 17.76 -6.59
N THR A 61 -20.60 17.08 -7.53
CA THR A 61 -21.59 16.02 -7.23
C THR A 61 -21.07 14.62 -7.50
N THR A 62 -19.95 14.46 -8.18
CA THR A 62 -19.34 13.15 -8.46
C THR A 62 -17.83 13.26 -8.24
N MET A 63 -17.27 12.39 -7.39
CA MET A 63 -15.83 12.34 -7.10
C MET A 63 -15.19 11.13 -7.79
N ALA A 64 -13.99 11.32 -8.33
CA ALA A 64 -13.14 10.21 -8.78
C ALA A 64 -12.20 9.82 -7.62
N ALA A 65 -12.54 8.75 -6.91
CA ALA A 65 -11.78 8.28 -5.76
C ALA A 65 -10.67 7.32 -6.18
N VAL A 66 -9.42 7.67 -5.90
CA VAL A 66 -8.24 6.82 -6.15
C VAL A 66 -7.68 6.34 -4.83
N PRO A 67 -7.68 5.02 -4.57
CA PRO A 67 -7.12 4.45 -3.35
C PRO A 67 -5.59 4.51 -3.37
N MET A 68 -5.01 5.17 -2.37
CA MET A 68 -3.57 5.29 -2.18
C MET A 68 -3.03 4.04 -1.48
N VAL A 69 -3.11 2.91 -2.16
CA VAL A 69 -2.63 1.61 -1.70
C VAL A 69 -1.90 0.87 -2.82
N LEU A 70 -0.82 0.19 -2.45
CA LEU A 70 0.06 -0.49 -3.42
C LEU A 70 -0.49 -1.84 -3.90
N VAL A 71 -1.33 -2.50 -3.11
CA VAL A 71 -1.87 -3.83 -3.41
C VAL A 71 -3.36 -3.91 -3.06
N ALA A 72 -4.08 -4.79 -3.75
CA ALA A 72 -5.51 -5.02 -3.53
C ALA A 72 -5.73 -5.92 -2.31
N ALA A 73 -5.62 -5.37 -1.10
CA ALA A 73 -5.94 -6.03 0.17
C ALA A 73 -7.31 -5.61 0.71
N GLY A 74 -7.66 -6.04 1.91
CA GLY A 74 -8.93 -5.76 2.57
C GLY A 74 -9.33 -4.28 2.55
N HIS A 75 -8.39 -3.37 2.77
CA HIS A 75 -8.65 -1.93 2.72
C HIS A 75 -9.15 -1.47 1.34
N ALA A 76 -8.51 -1.91 0.26
CA ALA A 76 -8.93 -1.56 -1.09
C ALA A 76 -10.22 -2.25 -1.52
N LYS A 77 -10.44 -3.49 -1.05
CA LYS A 77 -11.59 -4.33 -1.42
C LYS A 77 -12.84 -4.02 -0.60
N GLY A 78 -12.69 -3.49 0.62
CA GLY A 78 -13.76 -3.31 1.59
C GLY A 78 -13.80 -1.94 2.27
N ASP A 79 -12.79 -1.58 3.04
CA ASP A 79 -12.84 -0.43 3.96
C ASP A 79 -12.97 0.90 3.24
N ILE A 80 -12.19 1.12 2.17
CA ILE A 80 -12.25 2.34 1.36
C ILE A 80 -13.59 2.46 0.64
N PRO A 81 -14.09 1.44 -0.11
CA PRO A 81 -15.43 1.49 -0.68
C PRO A 81 -16.53 1.74 0.35
N ALA A 82 -16.44 1.13 1.54
CA ALA A 82 -17.40 1.35 2.62
C ALA A 82 -17.34 2.78 3.16
N ALA A 83 -16.15 3.38 3.28
CA ALA A 83 -15.99 4.77 3.70
C ALA A 83 -16.66 5.73 2.70
N LEU A 84 -16.40 5.53 1.41
CA LEU A 84 -17.01 6.33 0.34
C LEU A 84 -18.54 6.17 0.30
N GLN A 85 -19.03 4.94 0.46
CA GLN A 85 -20.47 4.68 0.48
C GLN A 85 -21.16 5.37 1.66
N ARG A 86 -20.50 5.49 2.83
CA ARG A 86 -21.03 6.26 3.97
C ARG A 86 -21.22 7.74 3.61
N GLU A 87 -20.32 8.32 2.80
CA GLU A 87 -20.47 9.72 2.38
C GLU A 87 -21.66 9.89 1.42
N VAL A 88 -21.85 8.99 0.46
CA VAL A 88 -23.06 8.99 -0.40
C VAL A 88 -24.35 8.83 0.41
N VAL A 89 -24.34 8.01 1.48
CA VAL A 89 -25.52 7.89 2.35
C VAL A 89 -25.79 9.18 3.14
N ARG A 90 -24.75 9.92 3.53
CA ARG A 90 -24.89 11.23 4.21
C ARG A 90 -25.36 12.33 3.27
N ASP A 91 -24.87 12.33 2.04
CA ASP A 91 -25.26 13.28 1.01
C ASP A 91 -25.66 12.54 -0.28
N PRO A 92 -26.96 12.13 -0.39
CA PRO A 92 -27.45 11.39 -1.56
C PRO A 92 -27.44 12.16 -2.90
N ALA A 93 -27.13 13.45 -2.87
CA ALA A 93 -26.91 14.23 -4.10
C ALA A 93 -25.53 14.00 -4.71
N THR A 94 -24.65 13.31 -4.00
CA THR A 94 -23.28 13.01 -4.45
C THR A 94 -23.12 11.55 -4.85
N ALA A 95 -22.09 11.29 -5.67
CA ALA A 95 -21.71 9.96 -6.14
C ALA A 95 -20.19 9.85 -6.26
N TYR A 96 -19.68 8.65 -6.52
CA TYR A 96 -18.26 8.46 -6.85
C TYR A 96 -18.07 7.41 -7.95
N VAL A 97 -16.95 7.56 -8.67
CA VAL A 97 -16.31 6.47 -9.42
C VAL A 97 -15.07 6.03 -8.66
N PHE A 98 -14.80 4.73 -8.61
CA PHE A 98 -13.72 4.17 -7.80
C PHE A 98 -12.61 3.64 -8.69
N GLY A 99 -11.40 4.18 -8.53
CA GLY A 99 -10.20 3.70 -9.21
C GLY A 99 -9.67 2.42 -8.59
N ARG A 100 -8.93 1.64 -9.36
CA ARG A 100 -8.23 0.47 -8.82
C ARG A 100 -7.02 0.89 -7.98
N PRO A 101 -6.49 0.01 -7.09
CA PRO A 101 -5.21 0.21 -6.41
C PRO A 101 -4.08 0.55 -7.38
N LEU A 102 -3.03 1.16 -6.86
CA LEU A 102 -1.85 1.50 -7.66
C LEU A 102 -1.18 0.27 -8.27
N GLY A 103 -1.24 -0.88 -7.54
CA GLY A 103 -0.98 -2.24 -8.00
C GLY A 103 0.42 -2.50 -8.48
N PRO A 104 0.76 -3.71 -8.92
CA PRO A 104 1.99 -3.91 -9.67
C PRO A 104 1.99 -3.05 -10.93
N HIS A 105 2.91 -2.09 -11.02
CA HIS A 105 3.00 -1.15 -12.14
C HIS A 105 4.46 -0.89 -12.53
N PRO A 106 4.81 -0.76 -13.82
CA PRO A 106 6.18 -0.48 -14.26
C PRO A 106 6.78 0.76 -13.58
N LEU A 107 6.05 1.87 -13.49
CA LEU A 107 6.53 3.10 -12.84
C LEU A 107 6.95 2.87 -11.38
N LEU A 108 6.19 2.08 -10.61
CA LEU A 108 6.57 1.74 -9.23
C LEU A 108 7.83 0.87 -9.17
N GLN A 109 8.01 -0.02 -10.15
CA GLN A 109 9.23 -0.84 -10.23
C GLN A 109 10.45 0.01 -10.57
N GLU A 110 10.31 1.02 -11.43
CA GLU A 110 11.36 1.99 -11.74
C GLU A 110 11.73 2.81 -10.50
N VAL A 111 10.75 3.28 -9.74
CA VAL A 111 11.01 3.98 -8.48
C VAL A 111 11.77 3.08 -7.51
N VAL A 112 11.32 1.84 -7.29
CA VAL A 112 12.02 0.92 -6.37
C VAL A 112 13.44 0.64 -6.86
N ALA A 113 13.65 0.43 -8.16
CA ALA A 113 14.98 0.22 -8.73
C ALA A 113 15.88 1.45 -8.54
N ALA A 114 15.34 2.66 -8.72
CA ALA A 114 16.07 3.91 -8.46
C ALA A 114 16.45 4.04 -6.98
N ARG A 115 15.53 3.72 -6.04
CA ARG A 115 15.84 3.71 -4.60
C ARG A 115 16.92 2.70 -4.23
N VAL A 116 16.93 1.54 -4.86
CA VAL A 116 18.01 0.54 -4.70
C VAL A 116 19.33 1.10 -5.23
N ALA A 117 19.33 1.71 -6.41
CA ALA A 117 20.52 2.27 -7.03
C ALA A 117 21.14 3.45 -6.25
N GLU A 118 20.36 4.17 -5.46
CA GLU A 118 20.86 5.22 -4.55
C GLU A 118 21.83 4.67 -3.48
N VAL A 119 21.71 3.38 -3.12
CA VAL A 119 22.48 2.78 -2.03
C VAL A 119 23.44 1.67 -2.48
N ALA A 120 23.23 1.05 -3.64
CA ALA A 120 24.10 0.02 -4.17
C ALA A 120 23.98 -0.12 -5.70
N PRO A 121 25.05 -0.55 -6.42
CA PRO A 121 24.92 -0.98 -7.81
C PRO A 121 24.07 -2.25 -7.91
N ALA A 122 23.54 -2.55 -9.09
CA ALA A 122 22.72 -3.77 -9.29
C ALA A 122 23.56 -5.04 -9.24
N GLU A 123 24.77 -4.99 -9.80
CA GLU A 123 25.71 -6.11 -9.85
C GLU A 123 26.13 -6.55 -8.45
N ASP A 124 26.23 -7.85 -8.24
CA ASP A 124 26.55 -8.49 -6.94
C ASP A 124 25.60 -8.02 -5.80
N THR A 125 24.36 -7.72 -6.15
CA THR A 125 23.34 -7.23 -5.18
C THR A 125 22.09 -8.08 -5.28
N ALA A 126 21.69 -8.66 -4.14
CA ALA A 126 20.33 -9.19 -3.93
C ALA A 126 19.43 -8.08 -3.38
N VAL A 127 18.15 -8.12 -3.69
CA VAL A 127 17.16 -7.19 -3.15
C VAL A 127 16.16 -7.97 -2.29
N LEU A 128 15.90 -7.49 -1.09
CA LEU A 128 14.80 -7.94 -0.26
C LEU A 128 13.67 -6.91 -0.37
N LEU A 129 12.66 -7.21 -1.19
CA LEU A 129 11.47 -6.37 -1.34
C LEU A 129 10.53 -6.61 -0.16
N VAL A 130 10.27 -5.58 0.64
CA VAL A 130 9.48 -5.73 1.87
C VAL A 130 8.15 -5.02 1.76
N GLY A 131 7.06 -5.82 1.67
CA GLY A 131 5.70 -5.31 1.78
C GLY A 131 5.17 -5.31 3.22
N ARG A 132 3.97 -4.75 3.41
CA ARG A 132 3.29 -4.75 4.71
C ARG A 132 2.98 -6.18 5.18
N GLY A 133 2.52 -7.02 4.28
CA GLY A 133 1.84 -8.28 4.58
C GLY A 133 0.34 -8.10 4.79
N SER A 134 -0.39 -9.17 4.55
CA SER A 134 -1.85 -9.21 4.65
C SER A 134 -2.34 -10.59 5.06
N THR A 135 -3.53 -10.65 5.64
CA THR A 135 -4.31 -11.89 5.77
C THR A 135 -5.03 -12.27 4.46
N ASP A 136 -4.97 -11.40 3.44
CA ASP A 136 -5.45 -11.68 2.10
C ASP A 136 -4.31 -12.28 1.26
N PRO A 137 -4.41 -13.55 0.81
CA PRO A 137 -3.35 -14.22 0.06
C PRO A 137 -3.08 -13.58 -1.30
N ASP A 138 -4.09 -13.00 -1.93
CA ASP A 138 -3.97 -12.31 -3.21
C ASP A 138 -3.04 -11.08 -3.08
N ALA A 139 -3.22 -10.29 -2.02
CA ALA A 139 -2.34 -9.14 -1.74
C ALA A 139 -0.87 -9.56 -1.49
N ASN A 140 -0.65 -10.69 -0.82
CA ASN A 140 0.70 -11.22 -0.62
C ASN A 140 1.31 -11.73 -1.93
N ALA A 141 0.49 -12.36 -2.78
CA ALA A 141 0.91 -12.80 -4.11
C ALA A 141 1.29 -11.62 -5.03
N GLU A 142 0.61 -10.46 -4.91
CA GLU A 142 0.99 -9.25 -5.64
C GLU A 142 2.40 -8.77 -5.26
N ILE A 143 2.81 -8.84 -3.99
CA ILE A 143 4.18 -8.50 -3.57
C ILE A 143 5.20 -9.48 -4.19
N CYS A 144 4.90 -10.78 -4.20
CA CYS A 144 5.76 -11.77 -4.87
C CYS A 144 5.86 -11.50 -6.38
N LYS A 145 4.76 -11.10 -7.01
CA LYS A 145 4.74 -10.68 -8.42
C LYS A 145 5.62 -9.45 -8.66
N VAL A 146 5.53 -8.42 -7.80
CA VAL A 146 6.39 -7.24 -7.89
C VAL A 146 7.86 -7.62 -7.73
N ALA A 147 8.21 -8.48 -6.76
CA ALA A 147 9.58 -8.96 -6.57
C ALA A 147 10.11 -9.65 -7.83
N ARG A 148 9.31 -10.56 -8.42
CA ARG A 148 9.70 -11.25 -9.65
C ARG A 148 9.89 -10.28 -10.82
N LEU A 149 8.96 -9.34 -11.02
CA LEU A 149 9.06 -8.36 -12.11
C LEU A 149 10.21 -7.36 -11.89
N LEU A 150 10.53 -7.03 -10.64
CA LEU A 150 11.68 -6.18 -10.32
C LEU A 150 13.02 -6.85 -10.66
N GLN A 151 13.10 -8.16 -10.55
CA GLN A 151 14.29 -8.92 -10.89
C GLN A 151 14.59 -8.90 -12.40
N GLU A 152 13.55 -8.87 -13.25
CA GLU A 152 13.74 -9.04 -14.69
C GLU A 152 14.51 -7.88 -15.33
N GLY A 153 15.63 -8.21 -15.98
CA GLY A 153 16.38 -7.28 -16.82
C GLY A 153 17.17 -6.19 -16.10
N ARG A 154 17.24 -6.19 -14.75
CA ARG A 154 17.92 -5.13 -13.99
C ARG A 154 19.29 -5.50 -13.45
N GLY A 155 19.74 -6.75 -13.65
CA GLY A 155 21.09 -7.19 -13.25
C GLY A 155 21.28 -7.49 -11.77
N TYR A 156 20.20 -7.56 -10.99
CA TYR A 156 20.28 -8.07 -9.61
C TYR A 156 20.57 -9.58 -9.61
N ASP A 157 21.29 -10.06 -8.60
CA ASP A 157 21.53 -11.50 -8.42
C ASP A 157 20.18 -12.21 -8.29
N PHE A 158 19.31 -11.69 -7.41
CA PHE A 158 17.93 -12.14 -7.25
C PHE A 158 17.13 -11.10 -6.43
N VAL A 159 15.80 -11.25 -6.42
CA VAL A 159 14.89 -10.44 -5.60
C VAL A 159 13.99 -11.37 -4.79
N GLU A 160 14.10 -11.32 -3.46
CA GLU A 160 13.25 -12.08 -2.52
C GLU A 160 12.16 -11.20 -1.92
N PRO A 161 10.91 -11.68 -1.82
CA PRO A 161 9.87 -10.98 -1.08
C PRO A 161 9.95 -11.26 0.41
N ALA A 162 9.64 -10.24 1.23
CA ALA A 162 9.42 -10.37 2.67
C ALA A 162 8.29 -9.43 3.14
N PHE A 163 7.86 -9.59 4.39
CA PHE A 163 6.75 -8.85 4.95
C PHE A 163 7.09 -8.35 6.36
N VAL A 164 6.66 -7.14 6.69
CA VAL A 164 6.96 -6.57 8.01
C VAL A 164 5.94 -7.01 9.08
N SER A 165 4.79 -7.57 8.67
CA SER A 165 3.74 -8.05 9.58
C SER A 165 2.78 -9.03 8.88
N LEU A 166 1.91 -9.67 9.65
CA LEU A 166 0.76 -10.48 9.25
C LEU A 166 1.07 -11.79 8.51
N THR A 167 2.17 -11.89 7.78
CA THR A 167 2.58 -13.09 7.04
C THR A 167 4.10 -13.21 6.97
N GLY A 168 4.61 -14.35 6.56
CA GLY A 168 6.05 -14.60 6.41
C GLY A 168 6.49 -14.75 4.95
N PRO A 169 7.81 -14.73 4.71
CA PRO A 169 8.86 -14.51 5.70
C PRO A 169 8.88 -13.08 6.24
N ASP A 170 9.22 -12.90 7.51
CA ASP A 170 9.52 -11.58 8.06
C ASP A 170 10.87 -11.04 7.55
N VAL A 171 11.21 -9.80 7.90
CA VAL A 171 12.44 -9.16 7.39
C VAL A 171 13.70 -9.94 7.80
N PRO A 172 13.92 -10.35 9.05
CA PRO A 172 15.05 -11.19 9.41
C PRO A 172 15.08 -12.54 8.68
N GLY A 173 13.91 -13.18 8.54
CA GLY A 173 13.78 -14.46 7.81
C GLY A 173 14.08 -14.32 6.32
N GLY A 174 13.65 -13.23 5.70
CA GLY A 174 13.99 -12.88 4.32
C GLY A 174 15.48 -12.64 4.13
N LEU A 175 16.11 -11.89 5.03
CA LEU A 175 17.56 -11.66 5.02
C LEU A 175 18.35 -12.95 5.22
N ALA A 176 17.89 -13.83 6.12
CA ALA A 176 18.50 -15.14 6.31
C ALA A 176 18.42 -16.01 5.05
N ARG A 177 17.30 -15.95 4.30
CA ARG A 177 17.18 -16.60 2.99
C ARG A 177 18.15 -16.03 1.97
N CYS A 178 18.25 -14.70 1.86
CA CYS A 178 19.21 -14.08 0.95
C CYS A 178 20.64 -14.52 1.27
N ARG A 179 21.01 -14.55 2.55
CA ARG A 179 22.32 -15.02 3.01
C ARG A 179 22.55 -16.51 2.65
N ALA A 180 21.56 -17.37 2.85
CA ALA A 180 21.62 -18.79 2.53
C ALA A 180 21.74 -19.05 1.00
N LEU A 181 21.18 -18.16 0.18
CA LEU A 181 21.34 -18.16 -1.28
C LEU A 181 22.70 -17.63 -1.74
N GLY A 182 23.56 -17.18 -0.81
CA GLY A 182 24.93 -16.74 -1.11
C GLY A 182 25.09 -15.24 -1.35
N ALA A 183 24.07 -14.43 -1.07
CA ALA A 183 24.18 -12.98 -1.20
C ALA A 183 25.27 -12.42 -0.27
N ARG A 184 26.17 -11.62 -0.83
CA ARG A 184 27.18 -10.86 -0.09
C ARG A 184 26.72 -9.45 0.22
N ARG A 185 25.83 -8.91 -0.62
CA ARG A 185 25.15 -7.63 -0.41
C ARG A 185 23.66 -7.84 -0.58
N VAL A 186 22.89 -7.30 0.37
CA VAL A 186 21.42 -7.28 0.29
C VAL A 186 20.93 -5.86 0.49
N VAL A 187 20.18 -5.34 -0.46
CA VAL A 187 19.45 -4.08 -0.29
C VAL A 187 18.03 -4.40 0.13
N VAL A 188 17.66 -3.97 1.32
CA VAL A 188 16.28 -4.03 1.82
C VAL A 188 15.52 -2.86 1.23
N ALA A 189 14.52 -3.13 0.41
CA ALA A 189 13.69 -2.14 -0.27
C ALA A 189 12.28 -2.12 0.32
N PRO A 190 11.94 -1.12 1.16
CA PRO A 190 10.61 -0.96 1.73
C PRO A 190 9.61 -0.58 0.62
N TYR A 191 8.62 -1.44 0.35
CA TYR A 191 7.58 -1.20 -0.64
C TYR A 191 6.38 -0.53 0.02
N PHE A 192 6.52 0.78 0.28
CA PHE A 192 5.54 1.65 0.93
C PHE A 192 5.47 2.97 0.19
N LEU A 193 4.28 3.59 0.18
CA LEU A 193 4.08 4.89 -0.49
C LEU A 193 4.75 6.02 0.27
N PHE A 194 4.57 6.08 1.58
CA PHE A 194 5.01 7.16 2.45
C PHE A 194 5.71 6.61 3.69
N ASP A 195 6.41 7.46 4.41
CA ASP A 195 7.05 7.11 5.68
C ASP A 195 6.01 6.73 6.74
N GLY A 196 6.46 6.14 7.83
CA GLY A 196 5.61 5.73 8.93
C GLY A 196 6.24 4.66 9.81
N VAL A 197 5.45 4.14 10.73
CA VAL A 197 5.89 3.13 11.71
C VAL A 197 6.44 1.87 11.02
N LEU A 198 5.80 1.40 9.95
CA LEU A 198 6.19 0.14 9.29
C LEU A 198 7.46 0.26 8.45
N PRO A 199 7.65 1.25 7.57
CA PRO A 199 8.93 1.45 6.87
C PRO A 199 10.12 1.60 7.84
N ARG A 200 9.94 2.33 8.95
CA ARG A 200 10.97 2.46 9.99
C ARG A 200 11.28 1.12 10.66
N ARG A 201 10.25 0.32 10.99
CA ARG A 201 10.43 -1.03 11.53
C ARG A 201 11.23 -1.93 10.59
N VAL A 202 10.98 -1.86 9.27
CA VAL A 202 11.79 -2.57 8.26
C VAL A 202 13.25 -2.18 8.40
N GLY A 203 13.56 -0.88 8.48
CA GLY A 203 14.93 -0.38 8.65
C GLY A 203 15.57 -0.85 9.95
N ASP A 204 14.82 -0.83 11.06
CA ASP A 204 15.32 -1.29 12.38
C ASP A 204 15.64 -2.79 12.36
N GLN A 205 14.76 -3.62 11.80
CA GLN A 205 14.99 -5.06 11.68
C GLN A 205 16.18 -5.38 10.77
N ALA A 206 16.34 -4.65 9.67
CA ALA A 206 17.48 -4.80 8.77
C ALA A 206 18.80 -4.44 9.47
N ARG A 207 18.86 -3.34 10.20
CA ARG A 207 20.04 -2.93 10.98
C ARG A 207 20.38 -3.92 12.09
N ALA A 208 19.37 -4.44 12.79
CA ALA A 208 19.57 -5.45 13.82
C ALA A 208 20.14 -6.76 13.24
N PHE A 209 19.68 -7.18 12.06
CA PHE A 209 20.22 -8.35 11.36
C PHE A 209 21.66 -8.10 10.91
N ALA A 210 21.97 -6.94 10.33
CA ALA A 210 23.33 -6.58 9.90
C ALA A 210 24.35 -6.64 11.07
N ALA A 211 23.96 -6.17 12.25
CA ALA A 211 24.81 -6.22 13.44
C ALA A 211 25.15 -7.66 13.88
N GLN A 212 24.26 -8.62 13.62
CA GLN A 212 24.46 -10.03 13.95
C GLN A 212 25.18 -10.83 12.84
N HIS A 213 25.19 -10.30 11.62
CA HIS A 213 25.71 -10.99 10.43
C HIS A 213 26.66 -10.07 9.63
N PRO A 214 27.86 -9.77 10.17
CA PRO A 214 28.82 -8.85 9.52
C PRO A 214 29.43 -9.41 8.21
N ASP A 215 29.15 -10.65 7.88
CA ASP A 215 29.53 -11.30 6.63
C ASP A 215 28.65 -10.90 5.43
N VAL A 216 27.53 -10.17 5.67
CA VAL A 216 26.62 -9.66 4.64
C VAL A 216 26.54 -8.14 4.73
N ASP A 217 26.79 -7.44 3.62
CA ASP A 217 26.58 -5.99 3.50
C ASP A 217 25.07 -5.71 3.34
N VAL A 218 24.38 -5.37 4.43
CA VAL A 218 22.95 -5.05 4.43
C VAL A 218 22.75 -3.54 4.38
N ARG A 219 22.07 -3.07 3.33
CA ARG A 219 21.71 -1.66 3.13
C ARG A 219 20.20 -1.51 3.10
N VAL A 220 19.69 -0.32 3.43
CA VAL A 220 18.26 -0.02 3.40
C VAL A 220 18.03 1.10 2.41
N ALA A 221 17.21 0.83 1.40
CA ALA A 221 16.78 1.82 0.42
C ALA A 221 15.63 2.69 0.98
N GLY A 222 15.38 3.82 0.33
CA GLY A 222 14.19 4.62 0.59
C GLY A 222 12.89 3.91 0.18
N HIS A 223 11.76 4.39 0.71
CA HIS A 223 10.41 4.02 0.24
C HIS A 223 10.08 4.76 -1.07
N VAL A 224 8.88 4.54 -1.65
CA VAL A 224 8.45 5.19 -2.91
C VAL A 224 8.52 6.71 -2.78
N GLY A 225 7.84 7.27 -1.79
CA GLY A 225 7.82 8.71 -1.53
C GLY A 225 7.07 9.53 -2.58
N ASP A 226 7.10 10.85 -2.37
CA ASP A 226 6.57 11.82 -3.35
C ASP A 226 7.53 11.93 -4.54
N CYS A 227 7.16 11.34 -5.68
CA CYS A 227 7.94 11.36 -6.92
C CYS A 227 7.05 11.54 -8.15
N PRO A 228 7.62 11.98 -9.29
CA PRO A 228 6.88 12.18 -10.53
C PRO A 228 6.16 10.91 -11.02
N GLU A 229 6.80 9.76 -10.89
CA GLU A 229 6.28 8.46 -11.34
C GLU A 229 5.02 8.05 -10.56
N LEU A 230 5.00 8.31 -9.25
CA LEU A 230 3.80 8.09 -8.42
C LEU A 230 2.67 9.03 -8.85
N ALA A 231 2.97 10.28 -9.12
CA ALA A 231 1.98 11.25 -9.58
C ALA A 231 1.40 10.85 -10.96
N GLU A 232 2.25 10.43 -11.91
CA GLU A 232 1.82 9.93 -13.21
C GLU A 232 0.92 8.70 -13.08
N LEU A 233 1.29 7.76 -12.22
CA LEU A 233 0.47 6.58 -11.95
C LEU A 233 -0.90 6.95 -11.36
N VAL A 234 -0.96 7.89 -10.43
CA VAL A 234 -2.24 8.37 -9.87
C VAL A 234 -3.10 9.02 -10.95
N LEU A 235 -2.50 9.80 -11.87
CA LEU A 235 -3.21 10.37 -13.02
C LEU A 235 -3.76 9.28 -13.95
N GLU A 236 -3.00 8.19 -14.16
CA GLU A 236 -3.48 7.04 -14.92
C GLU A 236 -4.70 6.40 -14.25
N ARG A 237 -4.64 6.14 -12.94
CA ARG A 237 -5.76 5.58 -12.16
C ARG A 237 -6.99 6.47 -12.17
N TYR A 238 -6.78 7.78 -12.09
CA TYR A 238 -7.85 8.77 -12.22
C TYR A 238 -8.54 8.68 -13.60
N ARG A 239 -7.76 8.65 -14.69
CA ARG A 239 -8.29 8.56 -16.05
C ARG A 239 -9.02 7.23 -16.29
N GLU A 240 -8.47 6.12 -15.82
CA GLU A 240 -9.13 4.80 -15.85
C GLU A 240 -10.49 4.84 -15.14
N ALA A 241 -10.56 5.43 -13.94
CA ALA A 241 -11.81 5.57 -13.19
C ALA A 241 -12.84 6.41 -13.94
N MET A 242 -12.42 7.52 -14.55
CA MET A 242 -13.29 8.40 -15.33
C MET A 242 -13.81 7.78 -16.62
N HIS A 243 -13.05 6.89 -17.25
CA HIS A 243 -13.47 6.20 -18.47
C HIS A 243 -14.17 4.88 -18.22
N GLY A 244 -14.25 4.41 -16.97
CA GLY A 244 -14.82 3.13 -16.61
C GLY A 244 -13.95 1.92 -16.99
N ASP A 245 -12.69 2.11 -17.38
CA ASP A 245 -11.75 1.02 -17.70
C ASP A 245 -11.04 0.52 -16.43
N ILE A 246 -11.82 0.03 -15.48
CA ILE A 246 -11.31 -0.43 -14.19
C ILE A 246 -11.13 -1.95 -14.25
N ARG A 247 -9.89 -2.40 -14.21
CA ARG A 247 -9.53 -3.82 -14.22
C ARG A 247 -9.03 -4.24 -12.84
N MET A 248 -9.91 -4.86 -12.05
CA MET A 248 -9.55 -5.48 -10.79
C MET A 248 -9.01 -6.89 -11.02
N ASN A 249 -8.04 -7.31 -10.19
CA ASN A 249 -7.55 -8.69 -10.19
C ASN A 249 -8.56 -9.59 -9.46
N CYS A 250 -9.66 -9.93 -10.14
CA CYS A 250 -10.74 -10.72 -9.56
C CYS A 250 -10.53 -12.24 -9.68
N ASP A 251 -9.62 -12.66 -10.54
CA ASP A 251 -9.41 -14.09 -10.86
C ASP A 251 -8.68 -14.86 -9.77
N THR A 252 -8.03 -14.15 -8.85
CA THR A 252 -7.31 -14.71 -7.69
C THR A 252 -7.82 -14.15 -6.36
N CYS A 253 -8.92 -13.41 -6.36
CA CYS A 253 -9.50 -12.81 -5.16
C CYS A 253 -10.20 -13.85 -4.28
N ALA A 254 -9.75 -14.06 -3.05
CA ALA A 254 -10.30 -15.02 -2.11
C ALA A 254 -11.82 -14.84 -1.83
N TYR A 255 -12.36 -13.64 -2.02
CA TYR A 255 -13.79 -13.37 -1.86
C TYR A 255 -14.63 -13.77 -3.08
N ARG A 256 -13.99 -14.12 -4.21
CA ARG A 256 -14.64 -14.47 -5.48
C ARG A 256 -14.33 -15.86 -6.00
N VAL A 257 -13.16 -16.39 -5.64
CA VAL A 257 -12.72 -17.73 -6.06
C VAL A 257 -12.34 -18.57 -4.83
N LEU A 258 -12.60 -19.87 -4.93
CA LEU A 258 -12.25 -20.80 -3.87
C LEU A 258 -10.71 -20.97 -3.84
N LEU A 259 -10.08 -20.54 -2.76
CA LEU A 259 -8.65 -20.75 -2.51
C LEU A 259 -8.46 -21.70 -1.33
N PRO A 260 -7.58 -22.69 -1.44
CA PRO A 260 -7.31 -23.63 -0.35
C PRO A 260 -6.84 -22.92 0.92
N GLY A 261 -7.48 -23.21 2.05
CA GLY A 261 -7.21 -22.58 3.35
C GLY A 261 -7.90 -21.21 3.57
N PHE A 262 -8.73 -20.75 2.61
CA PHE A 262 -9.48 -19.51 2.67
C PHE A 262 -10.93 -19.67 2.22
N GLU A 263 -11.46 -20.87 2.39
CA GLU A 263 -12.79 -21.25 1.91
C GLU A 263 -13.92 -20.45 2.56
N ASP A 264 -13.69 -20.00 3.81
CA ASP A 264 -14.59 -19.16 4.59
C ASP A 264 -14.75 -17.74 4.03
N LYS A 265 -13.81 -17.29 3.21
CA LYS A 265 -13.87 -15.96 2.57
C LYS A 265 -14.76 -15.91 1.33
N LEU A 266 -15.01 -17.04 0.68
CA LEU A 266 -15.78 -17.08 -0.57
C LEU A 266 -17.21 -16.58 -0.35
N GLY A 267 -17.55 -15.46 -1.00
CA GLY A 267 -18.85 -14.81 -0.88
C GLY A 267 -19.08 -14.11 0.47
N ALA A 268 -18.12 -14.11 1.37
CA ALA A 268 -18.23 -13.43 2.65
C ALA A 268 -18.27 -11.91 2.48
N ALA A 269 -19.02 -11.24 3.36
CA ALA A 269 -18.99 -9.79 3.46
C ALA A 269 -17.63 -9.32 4.01
N GLN A 270 -17.13 -8.21 3.48
CA GLN A 270 -15.99 -7.54 4.07
C GLN A 270 -16.39 -6.96 5.43
N THR A 271 -15.69 -7.35 6.46
CA THR A 271 -15.86 -6.74 7.79
C THR A 271 -14.90 -5.55 7.91
N PRO A 272 -15.36 -4.40 8.44
CA PRO A 272 -14.48 -3.27 8.69
C PRO A 272 -13.28 -3.69 9.54
N HIS A 273 -12.10 -3.28 9.13
CA HIS A 273 -10.89 -3.49 9.91
C HIS A 273 -10.82 -2.42 11.01
N HIS A 274 -10.61 -2.85 12.24
CA HIS A 274 -10.33 -1.95 13.35
C HIS A 274 -8.82 -1.95 13.62
N HIS A 275 -8.19 -0.78 13.50
CA HIS A 275 -6.78 -0.66 13.83
C HIS A 275 -6.62 -0.59 15.35
N PRO A 276 -5.76 -1.44 15.97
CA PRO A 276 -5.62 -1.48 17.43
C PRO A 276 -5.13 -0.15 18.04
N ASP A 277 -4.46 0.67 17.25
CA ASP A 277 -3.94 1.97 17.67
C ASP A 277 -4.86 3.15 17.32
N ASP A 278 -6.10 2.91 16.83
CA ASP A 278 -7.06 3.97 16.54
C ASP A 278 -7.65 4.53 17.84
N PRO A 279 -7.36 5.79 18.21
CA PRO A 279 -7.84 6.38 19.45
C PRO A 279 -9.35 6.62 19.48
N SER A 280 -10.06 6.51 18.35
CA SER A 280 -11.51 6.63 18.26
C SER A 280 -12.26 5.38 18.71
N HIS A 281 -11.57 4.26 18.87
CA HIS A 281 -12.13 3.00 19.33
C HIS A 281 -11.73 2.72 20.77
N GLY A 282 -12.67 2.87 21.72
CA GLY A 282 -12.46 2.49 23.11
C GLY A 282 -12.04 1.03 23.25
N HIS A 283 -10.97 0.78 24.01
CA HIS A 283 -10.38 -0.52 24.23
C HIS A 283 -11.35 -1.52 24.85
N GLY A 284 -12.05 -2.30 24.02
CA GLY A 284 -12.75 -3.51 24.43
C GLY A 284 -11.77 -4.69 24.34
N HIS A 285 -10.92 -4.92 25.36
CA HIS A 285 -10.10 -6.10 25.45
C HIS A 285 -10.96 -7.35 25.72
N GLY A 286 -11.30 -8.08 24.67
CA GLY A 286 -11.87 -9.40 24.74
C GLY A 286 -10.91 -10.44 24.15
N HIS A 287 -9.86 -10.82 24.88
CA HIS A 287 -9.04 -11.99 24.54
C HIS A 287 -9.83 -13.25 24.86
N GLY A 288 -10.57 -13.77 23.91
CA GLY A 288 -11.12 -15.12 23.96
C GLY A 288 -10.10 -16.11 23.38
N HIS A 289 -9.20 -16.65 24.20
CA HIS A 289 -8.48 -17.86 23.85
C HIS A 289 -9.45 -19.02 23.86
N VAL A 290 -9.85 -19.52 22.70
CA VAL A 290 -10.44 -20.86 22.59
C VAL A 290 -9.29 -21.85 22.52
N VAL A 291 -9.05 -22.53 23.63
CA VAL A 291 -8.21 -23.74 23.68
C VAL A 291 -9.12 -24.87 23.25
N ALA A 292 -8.87 -25.48 22.09
CA ALA A 292 -9.50 -26.71 21.68
C ALA A 292 -8.86 -27.85 22.49
N GLY A 293 -9.69 -28.62 23.20
CA GLY A 293 -9.38 -29.90 23.79
C GLY A 293 -9.51 -31.03 22.75
#